data_dc9efe64e34d9c039cc334ca10a724b0
#
_entry.id   dc9efe64e34d9c039cc334ca10a724b0
#
_cell.length_a   1.000
_cell.length_b   1.000
_cell.length_c   1.000
_cell.angle_alpha   90.00
_cell.angle_beta   90.00
_cell.angle_gamma   90.00
#
_symmetry.space_group_name_H-M   'P 1'
#
loop_
_entity.id
_entity.type
_entity.pdbx_description
1 polymer ?
#
loop_
_entity_poly.entity_id
_entity_poly.type
_entity_poly.pdbx_seq_one_letter_code
_entity_poly.pdbx_strand_id
1 'polypeptide(L)'
;WVLDRPNPAGRPIEGSSLRAGWESFVGAAEMPMRHGMTMGELARWFVRRFGLDVELVVIEMQGWQPDVHPGYGWPVFERSWINPSPNAPNVHMVRAYAGTVMLEGTTLSEGRGTTRPLELFGAPDIDARAVLAKMTQLAPQWLRGCRLRECWFEPTFHKHVSKLCHGVQIHTDDTSYDHRLFQPWRLQALAFKAIRQIYPDYPLWRDFPYEYERDRLAIDVINGGTLLREWVDDAAAKPADLDALAQADESAWREAQREVFSASC
;
A
#
# COMPACT_ATOMS: atom_id res chain seq x y z
N TRP A 1 -24.34 4.10 12.17
CA TRP A 1 -24.72 3.50 10.89
C TRP A 1 -23.54 3.59 9.91
N VAL A 2 -23.22 2.48 9.25
CA VAL A 2 -22.18 2.40 8.22
C VAL A 2 -22.87 2.08 6.88
N LEU A 3 -22.78 3.00 5.93
CA LEU A 3 -23.17 2.77 4.55
C LEU A 3 -22.02 2.03 3.87
N ASP A 4 -22.16 0.73 3.66
CA ASP A 4 -21.05 -0.09 3.15
C ASP A 4 -20.58 0.35 1.75
N ARG A 5 -19.31 0.17 1.50
CA ARG A 5 -18.65 0.55 0.25
C ARG A 5 -17.63 -0.50 -0.14
N PRO A 6 -17.40 -0.72 -1.44
CA PRO A 6 -16.30 -1.55 -1.89
C PRO A 6 -14.97 -0.98 -1.39
N ASN A 7 -14.04 -1.87 -1.07
CA ASN A 7 -12.65 -1.48 -0.90
C ASN A 7 -12.01 -1.35 -2.30
N PRO A 8 -11.55 -0.16 -2.72
CA PRO A 8 -10.98 0.02 -4.06
C PRO A 8 -9.69 -0.76 -4.29
N ALA A 9 -8.98 -1.13 -3.21
CA ALA A 9 -7.82 -2.02 -3.28
C ALA A 9 -8.22 -3.51 -3.47
N GLY A 10 -9.53 -3.82 -3.45
CA GLY A 10 -10.06 -5.16 -3.68
C GLY A 10 -9.95 -6.09 -2.47
N ARG A 11 -10.23 -7.37 -2.69
CA ARG A 11 -10.30 -8.42 -1.65
C ARG A 11 -8.96 -9.09 -1.28
N PRO A 12 -7.93 -9.11 -2.12
CA PRO A 12 -6.67 -9.74 -1.73
C PRO A 12 -6.09 -9.15 -0.47
N ILE A 13 -5.50 -10.02 0.36
CA ILE A 13 -4.80 -9.65 1.58
C ILE A 13 -3.33 -9.65 1.27
N GLU A 14 -2.60 -8.61 1.69
CA GLU A 14 -1.18 -8.50 1.41
C GLU A 14 -0.47 -7.58 2.40
N GLY A 15 0.75 -7.96 2.76
CA GLY A 15 1.67 -7.16 3.54
C GLY A 15 1.78 -7.58 5.00
N SER A 16 2.72 -6.97 5.72
CA SER A 16 2.88 -7.19 7.16
C SER A 16 1.76 -6.53 7.95
N SER A 17 1.39 -7.16 9.05
CA SER A 17 0.46 -6.58 10.03
C SER A 17 1.17 -5.62 10.97
N LEU A 18 0.44 -4.60 11.41
CA LEU A 18 0.87 -3.72 12.49
C LEU A 18 1.20 -4.53 13.73
N ARG A 19 2.32 -4.24 14.37
CA ARG A 19 2.78 -4.90 15.59
C ARG A 19 2.21 -4.23 16.83
N ALA A 20 1.92 -5.01 17.85
CA ALA A 20 1.47 -4.48 19.15
C ALA A 20 2.44 -3.41 19.67
N GLY A 21 1.89 -2.28 20.14
CA GLY A 21 2.64 -1.10 20.56
C GLY A 21 3.08 -0.17 19.42
N TRP A 22 2.67 -0.45 18.18
CA TRP A 22 2.87 0.43 17.02
C TRP A 22 1.58 1.11 16.55
N GLU A 23 0.51 0.99 17.34
CA GLU A 23 -0.73 1.71 17.06
C GLU A 23 -0.46 3.21 17.01
N SER A 24 -1.07 3.87 16.02
CA SER A 24 -0.87 5.28 15.76
C SER A 24 -2.10 5.88 15.06
N PHE A 25 -2.04 7.17 14.74
CA PHE A 25 -3.10 7.81 13.96
C PHE A 25 -3.33 7.15 12.58
N VAL A 26 -2.31 6.54 11.98
CA VAL A 26 -2.38 5.90 10.67
C VAL A 26 -2.52 4.37 10.72
N GLY A 27 -2.56 3.78 11.91
CA GLY A 27 -2.69 2.34 12.09
C GLY A 27 -3.29 2.01 13.46
N ALA A 28 -4.58 1.66 13.48
CA ALA A 28 -5.33 1.51 14.73
C ALA A 28 -5.32 0.08 15.31
N ALA A 29 -4.93 -0.93 14.51
CA ALA A 29 -5.02 -2.33 14.93
C ALA A 29 -4.11 -3.23 14.08
N GLU A 30 -3.93 -4.46 14.57
CA GLU A 30 -3.14 -5.53 13.97
C GLU A 30 -3.77 -6.04 12.65
N MET A 31 -3.61 -5.28 11.57
CA MET A 31 -4.07 -5.67 10.25
C MET A 31 -2.99 -5.39 9.20
N PRO A 32 -2.97 -6.14 8.09
CA PRO A 32 -2.02 -5.91 7.01
C PRO A 32 -2.39 -4.66 6.20
N MET A 33 -1.40 -4.11 5.50
CA MET A 33 -1.54 -2.91 4.67
C MET A 33 -2.66 -3.02 3.65
N ARG A 34 -2.86 -4.19 3.05
CA ARG A 34 -4.01 -4.52 2.19
C ARG A 34 -4.87 -5.54 2.91
N HIS A 35 -5.87 -5.07 3.65
CA HIS A 35 -6.66 -5.90 4.56
C HIS A 35 -7.84 -6.64 3.90
N GLY A 36 -8.25 -6.27 2.68
CA GLY A 36 -9.25 -6.96 1.89
C GLY A 36 -10.72 -6.88 2.38
N MET A 37 -11.02 -6.06 3.38
CA MET A 37 -12.36 -5.88 3.92
C MET A 37 -13.05 -4.63 3.37
N THR A 38 -14.39 -4.65 3.29
CA THR A 38 -15.20 -3.44 3.07
C THR A 38 -15.29 -2.60 4.35
N MET A 39 -15.85 -1.40 4.24
CA MET A 39 -16.07 -0.51 5.40
C MET A 39 -16.99 -1.17 6.44
N GLY A 40 -18.06 -1.83 6.00
CA GLY A 40 -19.00 -2.50 6.89
C GLY A 40 -18.40 -3.72 7.58
N GLU A 41 -17.66 -4.54 6.83
CA GLU A 41 -16.93 -5.69 7.39
C GLU A 41 -15.89 -5.24 8.41
N LEU A 42 -15.13 -4.19 8.09
CA LEU A 42 -14.13 -3.63 8.98
C LEU A 42 -14.76 -3.06 10.26
N ALA A 43 -15.89 -2.37 10.16
CA ALA A 43 -16.62 -1.86 11.32
C ALA A 43 -17.07 -3.00 12.26
N ARG A 44 -17.63 -4.09 11.70
CA ARG A 44 -17.98 -5.28 12.49
C ARG A 44 -16.77 -5.91 13.17
N TRP A 45 -15.66 -5.98 12.45
CA TRP A 45 -14.41 -6.51 13.00
C TRP A 45 -13.92 -5.65 14.17
N PHE A 46 -13.91 -4.33 14.06
CA PHE A 46 -13.49 -3.40 15.12
C PHE A 46 -14.39 -3.51 16.36
N VAL A 47 -15.71 -3.52 16.18
CA VAL A 47 -16.66 -3.66 17.31
C VAL A 47 -16.38 -4.94 18.07
N ARG A 48 -16.18 -6.05 17.38
CA ARG A 48 -15.90 -7.36 17.99
C ARG A 48 -14.51 -7.41 18.64
N ARG A 49 -13.48 -6.99 17.89
CA ARG A 49 -12.07 -7.06 18.31
C ARG A 49 -11.80 -6.27 19.59
N PHE A 50 -12.46 -5.14 19.75
CA PHE A 50 -12.28 -4.24 20.88
C PHE A 50 -13.42 -4.29 21.91
N GLY A 51 -14.43 -5.13 21.69
CA GLY A 51 -15.58 -5.23 22.60
C GLY A 51 -16.31 -3.91 22.77
N LEU A 52 -16.49 -3.16 21.65
CA LEU A 52 -17.08 -1.83 21.71
C LEU A 52 -18.59 -1.92 22.06
N ASP A 53 -19.00 -1.19 23.08
CA ASP A 53 -20.42 -1.05 23.47
C ASP A 53 -21.10 -0.01 22.56
N VAL A 54 -21.40 -0.42 21.34
CA VAL A 54 -22.08 0.40 20.33
C VAL A 54 -23.11 -0.42 19.56
N GLU A 55 -24.24 0.19 19.24
CA GLU A 55 -25.19 -0.37 18.28
C GLU A 55 -24.69 -0.10 16.86
N LEU A 56 -24.25 -1.14 16.16
CA LEU A 56 -23.75 -1.04 14.78
C LEU A 56 -24.79 -1.52 13.78
N VAL A 57 -25.21 -0.63 12.88
CA VAL A 57 -26.06 -0.95 11.74
C VAL A 57 -25.26 -0.77 10.46
N VAL A 58 -25.06 -1.85 9.71
CA VAL A 58 -24.42 -1.82 8.39
C VAL A 58 -25.48 -1.91 7.31
N ILE A 59 -25.53 -0.90 6.43
CA ILE A 59 -26.38 -0.89 5.25
C ILE A 59 -25.61 -1.56 4.12
N GLU A 60 -26.04 -2.76 3.76
CA GLU A 60 -25.35 -3.63 2.79
C GLU A 60 -25.39 -3.06 1.37
N MET A 61 -24.38 -3.35 0.58
CA MET A 61 -24.34 -3.05 -0.85
C MET A 61 -25.22 -4.02 -1.63
N GLN A 62 -26.03 -3.50 -2.56
CA GLN A 62 -26.82 -4.32 -3.45
C GLN A 62 -26.04 -4.67 -4.72
N GLY A 63 -26.05 -5.96 -5.12
CA GLY A 63 -25.46 -6.43 -6.37
C GLY A 63 -23.95 -6.32 -6.46
N TRP A 64 -23.27 -6.08 -5.35
CA TRP A 64 -21.82 -5.96 -5.33
C TRP A 64 -21.11 -7.29 -5.68
N GLN A 65 -20.13 -7.20 -6.59
CA GLN A 65 -19.32 -8.32 -7.03
C GLN A 65 -17.83 -7.92 -7.00
N PRO A 66 -17.07 -8.35 -5.98
CA PRO A 66 -15.72 -7.86 -5.72
C PRO A 66 -14.66 -8.22 -6.77
N ASP A 67 -14.94 -9.29 -7.55
CA ASP A 67 -13.98 -9.82 -8.52
C ASP A 67 -14.25 -9.41 -9.98
N VAL A 68 -15.27 -8.57 -10.22
CA VAL A 68 -15.65 -8.16 -11.57
C VAL A 68 -14.66 -7.13 -12.11
N HIS A 69 -14.03 -7.49 -13.24
CA HIS A 69 -13.19 -6.58 -14.03
C HIS A 69 -14.06 -5.50 -14.74
N PRO A 70 -13.60 -4.26 -14.87
CA PRO A 70 -12.29 -3.73 -14.47
C PRO A 70 -12.28 -3.10 -13.07
N GLY A 71 -13.39 -3.09 -12.38
CA GLY A 71 -13.56 -2.39 -11.11
C GLY A 71 -12.85 -3.05 -9.94
N TYR A 72 -12.83 -4.40 -9.90
CA TYR A 72 -12.26 -5.18 -8.80
C TYR A 72 -12.63 -4.61 -7.42
N GLY A 73 -13.95 -4.53 -7.16
CA GLY A 73 -14.50 -3.97 -5.94
C GLY A 73 -15.03 -2.55 -6.08
N TRP A 74 -14.62 -1.77 -7.07
CA TRP A 74 -15.20 -0.46 -7.37
C TRP A 74 -15.85 -0.47 -8.77
N PRO A 75 -17.16 -0.17 -8.89
CA PRO A 75 -17.88 -0.24 -10.17
C PRO A 75 -17.62 1.03 -11.02
N VAL A 76 -16.44 1.15 -11.62
CA VAL A 76 -15.95 2.36 -12.33
C VAL A 76 -16.85 2.82 -13.49
N PHE A 77 -17.67 1.92 -14.06
CA PHE A 77 -18.62 2.28 -15.13
C PHE A 77 -20.00 2.70 -14.61
N GLU A 78 -20.32 2.37 -13.36
CA GLU A 78 -21.63 2.68 -12.77
C GLU A 78 -21.55 3.90 -11.86
N ARG A 79 -20.39 4.17 -11.28
CA ARG A 79 -20.21 5.24 -10.31
C ARG A 79 -18.91 5.99 -10.57
N SER A 80 -19.03 7.30 -10.64
CA SER A 80 -17.87 8.19 -10.69
C SER A 80 -17.02 8.04 -9.45
N TRP A 81 -15.70 8.15 -9.62
CA TRP A 81 -14.79 8.28 -8.51
C TRP A 81 -15.00 9.61 -7.79
N ILE A 82 -15.12 9.57 -6.48
CA ILE A 82 -15.14 10.75 -5.61
C ILE A 82 -13.86 10.72 -4.80
N ASN A 83 -13.04 11.75 -4.95
CA ASN A 83 -11.74 11.82 -4.31
C ASN A 83 -11.87 11.83 -2.78
N PRO A 84 -11.40 10.82 -2.05
CA PRO A 84 -11.40 10.84 -0.58
C PRO A 84 -10.33 11.79 -0.03
N SER A 85 -9.37 12.19 -0.86
CA SER A 85 -8.27 13.11 -0.53
C SER A 85 -7.87 13.86 -1.78
N PRO A 86 -7.29 15.09 -1.68
CA PRO A 86 -6.78 15.83 -2.84
C PRO A 86 -5.75 15.08 -3.68
N ASN A 87 -5.01 14.14 -3.07
CA ASN A 87 -4.02 13.31 -3.74
C ASN A 87 -4.52 11.88 -4.05
N ALA A 88 -5.83 11.66 -4.06
CA ALA A 88 -6.45 10.41 -4.47
C ALA A 88 -7.35 10.62 -5.69
N PRO A 89 -6.80 11.00 -6.85
CA PRO A 89 -7.59 11.49 -7.99
C PRO A 89 -8.37 10.40 -8.73
N ASN A 90 -8.03 9.14 -8.52
CA ASN A 90 -8.64 8.02 -9.24
C ASN A 90 -8.48 6.69 -8.48
N VAL A 91 -9.19 5.66 -8.93
CA VAL A 91 -9.15 4.32 -8.33
C VAL A 91 -7.79 3.63 -8.51
N HIS A 92 -7.04 3.97 -9.55
CA HIS A 92 -5.74 3.35 -9.86
C HIS A 92 -4.70 3.70 -8.81
N MET A 93 -4.72 4.95 -8.36
CA MET A 93 -3.91 5.40 -7.23
C MET A 93 -4.20 4.57 -5.98
N VAL A 94 -5.46 4.36 -5.63
CA VAL A 94 -5.83 3.62 -4.41
C VAL A 94 -5.41 2.15 -4.49
N ARG A 95 -5.44 1.55 -5.67
CA ARG A 95 -4.92 0.18 -5.88
C ARG A 95 -3.44 0.08 -5.51
N ALA A 96 -2.63 1.07 -5.90
CA ALA A 96 -1.21 1.12 -5.58
C ALA A 96 -0.94 1.58 -4.12
N TYR A 97 -1.89 2.28 -3.49
CA TYR A 97 -1.70 2.99 -2.22
C TYR A 97 -1.24 2.10 -1.08
N ALA A 98 -1.70 0.83 -1.02
CA ALA A 98 -1.27 -0.11 0.01
C ALA A 98 0.27 -0.38 0.03
N GLY A 99 0.96 -0.01 -1.05
CA GLY A 99 2.42 0.00 -1.13
C GLY A 99 2.98 1.42 -1.14
N THR A 100 2.46 2.27 -2.03
CA THR A 100 3.04 3.59 -2.28
C THR A 100 2.89 4.59 -1.14
N VAL A 101 1.98 4.36 -0.19
CA VAL A 101 1.93 5.13 1.06
C VAL A 101 3.26 5.10 1.82
N MET A 102 4.00 4.01 1.74
CA MET A 102 5.31 3.86 2.39
C MET A 102 6.35 4.87 1.87
N LEU A 103 6.15 5.42 0.67
CA LEU A 103 7.02 6.49 0.13
C LEU A 103 7.02 7.75 1.00
N GLU A 104 5.95 8.01 1.76
CA GLU A 104 5.90 9.17 2.66
C GLU A 104 6.99 9.11 3.73
N GLY A 105 7.38 7.91 4.16
CA GLY A 105 8.49 7.68 5.08
C GLY A 105 9.88 7.72 4.44
N THR A 106 9.98 8.08 3.16
CA THR A 106 11.24 8.10 2.41
C THR A 106 11.55 9.46 1.82
N THR A 107 12.77 9.63 1.33
CA THR A 107 13.21 10.81 0.57
C THR A 107 12.74 10.79 -0.89
N LEU A 108 12.27 9.64 -1.38
CA LEU A 108 11.72 9.52 -2.73
C LEU A 108 10.43 10.34 -2.88
N SER A 109 10.23 10.97 -4.03
CA SER A 109 8.96 11.59 -4.36
C SER A 109 7.94 10.50 -4.71
N GLU A 110 6.75 10.64 -4.17
CA GLU A 110 5.55 9.89 -4.54
C GLU A 110 4.71 10.61 -5.62
N GLY A 111 5.32 11.53 -6.35
CA GLY A 111 4.67 12.24 -7.45
C GLY A 111 3.61 13.27 -7.02
N ARG A 112 3.65 13.79 -5.79
CA ARG A 112 2.71 14.86 -5.36
C ARG A 112 2.92 16.11 -6.20
N GLY A 113 1.82 16.73 -6.61
CA GLY A 113 1.84 17.87 -7.53
C GLY A 113 2.02 17.48 -9.01
N THR A 114 1.94 16.19 -9.32
CA THR A 114 1.76 15.68 -10.69
C THR A 114 0.29 15.28 -10.91
N THR A 115 -0.05 14.88 -12.12
CA THR A 115 -1.38 14.32 -12.43
C THR A 115 -1.55 12.87 -11.98
N ARG A 116 -0.50 12.23 -11.44
CA ARG A 116 -0.46 10.82 -11.03
C ARG A 116 0.19 10.63 -9.65
N PRO A 117 -0.29 11.35 -8.60
CA PRO A 117 0.28 11.20 -7.26
C PRO A 117 0.09 9.77 -6.77
N LEU A 118 1.11 9.24 -6.08
CA LEU A 118 1.10 7.89 -5.50
C LEU A 118 0.97 6.72 -6.52
N GLU A 119 1.00 7.05 -7.82
CA GLU A 119 1.20 6.08 -8.90
C GLU A 119 2.64 6.19 -9.46
N LEU A 120 3.42 7.19 -8.99
CA LEU A 120 4.81 7.45 -9.38
C LEU A 120 5.71 7.38 -8.15
N PHE A 121 6.93 6.92 -8.34
CA PHE A 121 7.99 7.13 -7.36
C PHE A 121 9.34 7.35 -8.03
N GLY A 122 10.17 8.19 -7.45
CA GLY A 122 11.49 8.49 -7.99
C GLY A 122 12.18 9.65 -7.29
N ALA A 123 13.36 10.00 -7.80
CA ALA A 123 14.17 11.13 -7.33
C ALA A 123 15.08 11.64 -8.45
N PRO A 124 15.68 12.85 -8.32
CA PRO A 124 16.59 13.38 -9.34
C PRO A 124 17.89 12.59 -9.51
N ASP A 125 18.31 11.90 -8.47
CA ASP A 125 19.62 11.23 -8.32
C ASP A 125 19.55 9.71 -8.36
N ILE A 126 18.42 9.14 -8.81
CA ILE A 126 18.27 7.69 -9.01
C ILE A 126 18.12 7.37 -10.50
N ASP A 127 18.66 6.24 -10.93
CA ASP A 127 18.40 5.65 -12.24
C ASP A 127 17.25 4.64 -12.13
N ALA A 128 16.07 5.04 -12.56
CA ALA A 128 14.87 4.19 -12.51
C ALA A 128 15.00 2.92 -13.35
N ARG A 129 15.77 2.95 -14.45
CA ARG A 129 16.04 1.78 -15.28
C ARG A 129 16.87 0.75 -14.53
N ALA A 130 17.92 1.20 -13.84
CA ALA A 130 18.73 0.33 -12.99
C ALA A 130 17.91 -0.26 -11.83
N VAL A 131 17.04 0.55 -11.21
CA VAL A 131 16.12 0.09 -10.15
C VAL A 131 15.17 -0.99 -10.68
N LEU A 132 14.50 -0.78 -11.80
CA LEU A 132 13.61 -1.78 -12.41
C LEU A 132 14.33 -3.08 -12.78
N ALA A 133 15.52 -2.99 -13.35
CA ALA A 133 16.35 -4.15 -13.67
C ALA A 133 16.70 -4.93 -12.40
N LYS A 134 17.07 -4.23 -11.32
CA LYS A 134 17.39 -4.84 -10.03
C LYS A 134 16.18 -5.49 -9.37
N MET A 135 15.02 -4.83 -9.39
CA MET A 135 13.76 -5.41 -8.90
C MET A 135 13.43 -6.71 -9.65
N THR A 136 13.56 -6.70 -10.97
CA THR A 136 13.33 -7.88 -11.82
C THR A 136 14.30 -9.02 -11.49
N GLN A 137 15.57 -8.71 -11.20
CA GLN A 137 16.57 -9.69 -10.78
C GLN A 137 16.24 -10.31 -9.42
N LEU A 138 15.75 -9.50 -8.47
CA LEU A 138 15.53 -9.93 -7.09
C LEU A 138 14.25 -10.77 -6.93
N ALA A 139 13.12 -10.31 -7.45
CA ALA A 139 11.83 -10.97 -7.28
C ALA A 139 10.85 -10.62 -8.42
N PRO A 140 10.99 -11.18 -9.63
CA PRO A 140 10.12 -10.88 -10.76
C PRO A 140 8.65 -11.22 -10.51
N GLN A 141 8.37 -12.19 -9.63
CA GLN A 141 7.00 -12.57 -9.25
C GLN A 141 6.24 -11.47 -8.51
N TRP A 142 6.92 -10.57 -7.80
CA TRP A 142 6.32 -9.45 -7.09
C TRP A 142 5.97 -8.26 -8.00
N LEU A 143 6.38 -8.32 -9.26
CA LEU A 143 6.09 -7.28 -10.26
C LEU A 143 4.88 -7.63 -11.15
N ARG A 144 4.19 -8.73 -10.85
CA ARG A 144 3.05 -9.23 -11.63
C ARG A 144 1.77 -8.46 -11.30
N GLY A 145 0.82 -8.54 -12.21
CA GLY A 145 -0.52 -7.96 -12.03
C GLY A 145 -0.59 -6.44 -12.22
N CYS A 146 0.50 -5.83 -12.65
CA CYS A 146 0.54 -4.43 -13.08
C CYS A 146 1.59 -4.25 -14.18
N ARG A 147 1.63 -3.06 -14.78
CA ARG A 147 2.71 -2.68 -15.68
C ARG A 147 3.56 -1.61 -15.02
N LEU A 148 4.87 -1.81 -15.04
CA LEU A 148 5.84 -0.82 -14.59
C LEU A 148 6.51 -0.14 -15.78
N ARG A 149 6.63 1.16 -15.75
CA ARG A 149 7.21 1.96 -16.80
C ARG A 149 8.18 2.97 -16.22
N GLU A 150 9.38 3.05 -16.79
CA GLU A 150 10.29 4.18 -16.58
C GLU A 150 9.62 5.48 -17.00
N CYS A 151 9.76 6.54 -16.21
CA CYS A 151 9.20 7.86 -16.52
C CYS A 151 10.05 8.97 -15.91
N TRP A 152 9.82 10.17 -16.44
CA TRP A 152 10.35 11.42 -15.89
C TRP A 152 9.18 12.27 -15.45
N PHE A 153 9.31 12.91 -14.27
CA PHE A 153 8.28 13.78 -13.73
C PHE A 153 8.87 14.88 -12.86
N GLU A 154 8.14 15.97 -12.74
CA GLU A 154 8.52 17.12 -11.92
C GLU A 154 7.40 17.39 -10.90
N PRO A 155 7.62 17.17 -9.60
CA PRO A 155 6.66 17.53 -8.55
C PRO A 155 6.51 19.04 -8.45
N THR A 156 5.27 19.53 -8.31
CA THR A 156 5.01 20.97 -8.11
C THR A 156 4.96 21.38 -6.65
N PHE A 157 4.92 20.42 -5.72
CA PHE A 157 5.05 20.66 -4.29
C PHE A 157 5.57 19.43 -3.55
N HIS A 158 5.92 19.58 -2.29
CA HIS A 158 6.47 18.56 -1.39
C HIS A 158 7.90 18.13 -1.78
N LYS A 159 8.22 16.82 -1.80
CA LYS A 159 9.58 16.35 -2.06
C LYS A 159 10.02 16.61 -3.50
N HIS A 160 11.24 17.08 -3.65
CA HIS A 160 11.85 17.38 -4.95
C HIS A 160 11.07 18.37 -5.80
N VAL A 161 10.35 19.33 -5.18
CA VAL A 161 9.62 20.37 -5.91
C VAL A 161 10.50 21.06 -6.93
N SER A 162 9.98 21.23 -8.16
CA SER A 162 10.68 21.85 -9.30
C SER A 162 12.01 21.18 -9.69
N LYS A 163 12.16 19.88 -9.37
CA LYS A 163 13.29 19.07 -9.83
C LYS A 163 12.79 17.96 -10.72
N LEU A 164 13.48 17.76 -11.84
CA LEU A 164 13.19 16.63 -12.72
C LEU A 164 13.61 15.32 -12.02
N CYS A 165 12.65 14.48 -11.70
CA CYS A 165 12.87 13.18 -11.10
C CYS A 165 12.86 12.09 -12.18
N HIS A 166 13.80 11.16 -12.10
CA HIS A 166 13.74 9.89 -12.83
C HIS A 166 13.06 8.85 -11.95
N GLY A 167 12.07 8.16 -12.48
CA GLY A 167 11.24 7.30 -11.64
C GLY A 167 10.49 6.21 -12.38
N VAL A 168 9.63 5.55 -11.64
CA VAL A 168 8.79 4.45 -12.10
C VAL A 168 7.33 4.83 -11.95
N GLN A 169 6.53 4.58 -12.98
CA GLN A 169 5.07 4.64 -12.93
C GLN A 169 4.51 3.23 -12.79
N ILE A 170 3.57 3.07 -11.86
CA ILE A 170 2.80 1.85 -11.64
C ILE A 170 1.46 2.00 -12.36
N HIS A 171 1.24 1.19 -13.39
CA HIS A 171 0.00 1.18 -14.14
C HIS A 171 -0.91 0.05 -13.65
N THR A 172 -2.10 0.44 -13.18
CA THR A 172 -3.23 -0.46 -12.87
C THR A 172 -4.48 -0.07 -13.66
N ASP A 173 -4.30 0.70 -14.72
CA ASP A 173 -5.32 1.33 -15.55
C ASP A 173 -5.45 0.69 -16.95
N ASP A 174 -4.78 -0.42 -17.19
CA ASP A 174 -4.86 -1.16 -18.45
C ASP A 174 -5.29 -2.62 -18.25
N THR A 175 -5.43 -3.35 -19.36
CA THR A 175 -5.87 -4.75 -19.37
C THR A 175 -4.88 -5.74 -18.75
N SER A 176 -3.65 -5.31 -18.45
CA SER A 176 -2.65 -6.13 -17.76
C SER A 176 -2.85 -6.17 -16.23
N TYR A 177 -3.72 -5.30 -15.70
CA TYR A 177 -4.01 -5.29 -14.28
C TYR A 177 -4.78 -6.53 -13.86
N ASP A 178 -4.20 -7.27 -12.92
CA ASP A 178 -4.85 -8.38 -12.22
C ASP A 178 -4.72 -8.17 -10.71
N HIS A 179 -5.85 -7.84 -10.07
CA HIS A 179 -5.88 -7.53 -8.65
C HIS A 179 -5.46 -8.68 -7.73
N ARG A 180 -5.54 -9.94 -8.21
CA ARG A 180 -5.14 -11.13 -7.47
C ARG A 180 -3.63 -11.35 -7.51
N LEU A 181 -2.99 -10.89 -8.58
CA LEU A 181 -1.54 -11.00 -8.78
C LEU A 181 -0.78 -9.75 -8.31
N PHE A 182 -1.45 -8.59 -8.31
CA PHE A 182 -0.83 -7.32 -7.95
C PHE A 182 -0.56 -7.27 -6.45
N GLN A 183 0.72 -7.09 -6.10
CA GLN A 183 1.23 -7.06 -4.73
C GLN A 183 1.89 -5.71 -4.44
N PRO A 184 1.11 -4.64 -4.21
CA PRO A 184 1.64 -3.27 -4.08
C PRO A 184 2.62 -3.10 -2.93
N TRP A 185 2.39 -3.73 -1.79
CA TRP A 185 3.29 -3.65 -0.63
C TRP A 185 4.64 -4.31 -0.93
N ARG A 186 4.63 -5.55 -1.47
CA ARG A 186 5.87 -6.26 -1.85
C ARG A 186 6.61 -5.53 -2.98
N LEU A 187 5.88 -5.00 -3.95
CA LEU A 187 6.46 -4.22 -5.04
C LEU A 187 7.23 -3.01 -4.51
N GLN A 188 6.60 -2.25 -3.60
CA GLN A 188 7.23 -1.06 -3.04
C GLN A 188 8.40 -1.41 -2.12
N ALA A 189 8.27 -2.44 -1.28
CA ALA A 189 9.36 -2.98 -0.47
C ALA A 189 10.57 -3.39 -1.34
N LEU A 190 10.29 -4.06 -2.46
CA LEU A 190 11.31 -4.47 -3.42
C LEU A 190 12.03 -3.29 -4.07
N ALA A 191 11.28 -2.21 -4.37
CA ALA A 191 11.88 -0.98 -4.89
C ALA A 191 12.85 -0.37 -3.89
N PHE A 192 12.49 -0.30 -2.61
CA PHE A 192 13.38 0.18 -1.55
C PHE A 192 14.63 -0.70 -1.43
N LYS A 193 14.46 -2.02 -1.46
CA LYS A 193 15.58 -2.98 -1.42
C LYS A 193 16.52 -2.83 -2.61
N ALA A 194 15.96 -2.67 -3.81
CA ALA A 194 16.74 -2.45 -5.04
C ALA A 194 17.54 -1.16 -4.96
N ILE A 195 16.93 -0.06 -4.53
CA ILE A 195 17.59 1.24 -4.32
C ILE A 195 18.71 1.10 -3.31
N ARG A 196 18.47 0.49 -2.15
CA ARG A 196 19.50 0.29 -1.11
C ARG A 196 20.70 -0.53 -1.62
N GLN A 197 20.45 -1.54 -2.46
CA GLN A 197 21.55 -2.35 -3.03
C GLN A 197 22.33 -1.64 -4.13
N ILE A 198 21.69 -0.75 -4.91
CA ILE A 198 22.37 0.03 -5.95
C ILE A 198 23.09 1.23 -5.34
N TYR A 199 22.48 1.85 -4.36
CA TYR A 199 22.95 3.08 -3.70
C TYR A 199 23.02 2.87 -2.18
N PRO A 200 24.04 2.18 -1.66
CA PRO A 200 24.12 1.83 -0.23
C PRO A 200 24.04 3.02 0.72
N ASP A 201 24.64 4.14 0.32
CA ASP A 201 24.71 5.37 1.12
C ASP A 201 23.54 6.34 0.86
N TYR A 202 22.58 5.96 0.04
CA TYR A 202 21.42 6.82 -0.25
C TYR A 202 20.60 7.08 1.02
N PRO A 203 20.28 8.34 1.36
CA PRO A 203 19.50 8.68 2.55
C PRO A 203 18.01 8.34 2.32
N LEU A 204 17.72 7.04 2.20
CA LEU A 204 16.39 6.55 1.81
C LEU A 204 15.32 6.93 2.82
N TRP A 205 15.62 6.76 4.11
CA TRP A 205 14.65 6.99 5.17
C TRP A 205 14.59 8.46 5.57
N ARG A 206 13.39 8.96 5.72
CA ARG A 206 13.14 10.33 6.10
C ARG A 206 12.87 10.42 7.60
N ASP A 207 13.70 11.18 8.31
CA ASP A 207 13.51 11.47 9.73
C ASP A 207 12.80 12.83 9.88
N PHE A 208 11.55 12.79 10.28
CA PHE A 208 10.70 13.97 10.52
C PHE A 208 9.47 13.58 11.34
N PRO A 209 8.85 14.51 12.08
CA PRO A 209 7.59 14.26 12.78
C PRO A 209 6.49 13.85 11.80
N TYR A 210 5.90 12.67 12.03
CA TYR A 210 4.88 12.11 11.15
C TYR A 210 3.61 11.77 11.94
N GLU A 211 2.48 12.38 11.56
CA GLU A 211 1.15 12.07 12.09
C GLU A 211 1.13 11.95 13.63
N TYR A 212 1.63 13.00 14.32
CA TYR A 212 1.76 13.11 15.78
C TYR A 212 2.89 12.28 16.43
N GLU A 213 3.58 11.41 15.69
CA GLU A 213 4.76 10.67 16.14
C GLU A 213 6.04 11.50 15.94
N ARG A 214 6.92 11.50 16.96
CA ARG A 214 8.16 12.30 16.94
C ARG A 214 9.41 11.47 17.17
N ASP A 215 9.26 10.32 17.81
CA ASP A 215 10.37 9.48 18.29
C ASP A 215 10.57 8.21 17.46
N ARG A 216 9.77 8.07 16.37
CA ARG A 216 9.79 6.93 15.47
C ARG A 216 9.94 7.39 14.04
N LEU A 217 10.69 6.63 13.23
CA LEU A 217 10.79 6.92 11.80
C LEU A 217 9.42 6.74 11.13
N ALA A 218 9.09 7.65 10.24
CA ALA A 218 7.80 7.62 9.53
C ALA A 218 7.55 6.29 8.80
N ILE A 219 8.59 5.69 8.22
CA ILE A 219 8.47 4.37 7.55
C ILE A 219 8.04 3.27 8.53
N ASP A 220 8.56 3.29 9.75
CA ASP A 220 8.22 2.29 10.77
C ASP A 220 6.80 2.50 11.30
N VAL A 221 6.37 3.76 11.44
CA VAL A 221 4.98 4.11 11.82
C VAL A 221 3.99 3.64 10.74
N ILE A 222 4.28 3.95 9.47
CA ILE A 222 3.43 3.57 8.32
C ILE A 222 3.33 2.06 8.18
N ASN A 223 4.46 1.35 8.30
CA ASN A 223 4.48 -0.11 8.16
C ASN A 223 4.03 -0.85 9.44
N GLY A 224 3.84 -0.13 10.55
CA GLY A 224 3.44 -0.70 11.83
C GLY A 224 4.52 -1.54 12.52
N GLY A 225 5.79 -1.17 12.35
CA GLY A 225 6.96 -1.82 12.94
C GLY A 225 8.22 -1.66 12.10
N THR A 226 9.36 -2.04 12.68
CA THR A 226 10.70 -1.85 12.09
C THR A 226 11.09 -2.89 11.03
N LEU A 227 10.36 -4.01 10.94
CA LEU A 227 10.75 -5.20 10.17
C LEU A 227 11.04 -4.90 8.69
N LEU A 228 10.23 -4.06 8.04
CA LEU A 228 10.44 -3.71 6.65
C LEU A 228 11.75 -2.94 6.45
N ARG A 229 11.98 -1.93 7.28
CA ARG A 229 13.19 -1.10 7.21
C ARG A 229 14.44 -1.94 7.49
N GLU A 230 14.41 -2.75 8.52
CA GLU A 230 15.50 -3.66 8.87
C GLU A 230 15.80 -4.64 7.73
N TRP A 231 14.75 -5.22 7.11
CA TRP A 231 14.93 -6.09 5.94
C TRP A 231 15.52 -5.34 4.75
N VAL A 232 15.10 -4.09 4.49
CA VAL A 232 15.67 -3.27 3.41
C VAL A 232 17.14 -2.98 3.64
N ASP A 233 17.51 -2.64 4.86
CA ASP A 233 18.86 -2.20 5.21
C ASP A 233 19.84 -3.36 5.41
N ASP A 234 19.38 -4.57 5.70
CA ASP A 234 20.22 -5.76 5.81
C ASP A 234 20.65 -6.27 4.43
N ALA A 235 21.92 -6.09 4.07
CA ALA A 235 22.45 -6.52 2.77
C ALA A 235 22.32 -8.03 2.50
N ALA A 236 22.21 -8.86 3.53
CA ALA A 236 22.12 -10.32 3.42
C ALA A 236 20.66 -10.81 3.24
N ALA A 237 19.68 -10.03 3.67
CA ALA A 237 18.27 -10.40 3.64
C ALA A 237 17.75 -10.52 2.18
N LYS A 238 17.00 -11.58 1.94
CA LYS A 238 16.45 -11.96 0.62
C LYS A 238 14.95 -11.69 0.54
N PRO A 239 14.37 -11.58 -0.66
CA PRO A 239 12.92 -11.47 -0.82
C PRO A 239 12.14 -12.59 -0.11
N ALA A 240 12.65 -13.82 -0.10
CA ALA A 240 12.01 -14.94 0.58
C ALA A 240 11.83 -14.73 2.09
N ASP A 241 12.74 -14.00 2.74
CA ASP A 241 12.67 -13.75 4.18
C ASP A 241 11.50 -12.80 4.49
N LEU A 242 11.34 -11.73 3.72
CA LEU A 242 10.19 -10.81 3.85
C LEU A 242 8.88 -11.51 3.47
N ASP A 243 8.90 -12.35 2.44
CA ASP A 243 7.72 -13.08 1.99
C ASP A 243 7.21 -14.04 3.06
N ALA A 244 8.10 -14.75 3.74
CA ALA A 244 7.73 -15.66 4.83
C ALA A 244 7.07 -14.92 6.01
N LEU A 245 7.59 -13.75 6.37
CA LEU A 245 7.00 -12.89 7.42
C LEU A 245 5.61 -12.40 7.01
N ALA A 246 5.47 -11.86 5.81
CA ALA A 246 4.19 -11.38 5.31
C ALA A 246 3.15 -12.50 5.16
N GLN A 247 3.53 -13.68 4.69
CA GLN A 247 2.61 -14.83 4.57
C GLN A 247 2.08 -15.30 5.93
N ALA A 248 2.89 -15.25 6.97
CA ALA A 248 2.44 -15.57 8.33
C ALA A 248 1.36 -14.58 8.80
N ASP A 249 1.60 -13.28 8.63
CA ASP A 249 0.66 -12.23 8.98
C ASP A 249 -0.64 -12.30 8.15
N GLU A 250 -0.52 -12.50 6.85
CA GLU A 250 -1.65 -12.65 5.94
C GLU A 250 -2.51 -13.87 6.30
N SER A 251 -1.88 -14.96 6.74
CA SER A 251 -2.60 -16.16 7.16
C SER A 251 -3.35 -15.95 8.47
N ALA A 252 -2.71 -15.31 9.45
CA ALA A 252 -3.35 -14.93 10.70
C ALA A 252 -4.53 -13.97 10.47
N TRP A 253 -4.38 -13.01 9.56
CA TRP A 253 -5.45 -12.08 9.22
C TRP A 253 -6.63 -12.77 8.53
N ARG A 254 -6.38 -13.71 7.60
CA ARG A 254 -7.45 -14.52 6.99
C ARG A 254 -8.26 -15.29 8.02
N GLU A 255 -7.63 -15.77 9.09
CA GLU A 255 -8.30 -16.44 10.19
C GLU A 255 -9.17 -15.46 10.98
N ALA A 256 -8.63 -14.30 11.35
CA ALA A 256 -9.38 -13.25 12.05
C ALA A 256 -10.59 -12.74 11.23
N GLN A 257 -10.49 -12.69 9.91
CA GLN A 257 -11.63 -12.35 9.04
C GLN A 257 -12.75 -13.39 9.08
N ARG A 258 -12.42 -14.70 9.12
CA ARG A 258 -13.44 -15.77 9.15
C ARG A 258 -14.36 -15.65 10.35
N GLU A 259 -13.87 -15.20 11.47
CA GLU A 259 -14.68 -14.99 12.67
C GLU A 259 -15.76 -13.92 12.45
N VAL A 260 -15.49 -12.91 11.62
CA VAL A 260 -16.47 -11.87 11.26
C VAL A 260 -17.54 -12.42 10.31
N PHE A 261 -17.11 -13.18 9.30
CA PHE A 261 -18.01 -13.71 8.28
C PHE A 261 -18.90 -14.86 8.79
N SER A 262 -18.38 -15.72 9.70
CA SER A 262 -19.13 -16.85 10.23
C SER A 262 -20.27 -16.45 11.18
N ALA A 263 -20.27 -15.24 11.72
CA ALA A 263 -21.30 -14.77 12.64
C ALA A 263 -22.38 -13.89 11.96
N SER A 264 -22.33 -13.76 10.65
CA SER A 264 -23.33 -13.03 9.84
C SER A 264 -24.39 -13.95 9.21
N CYS A 265 -24.42 -15.25 9.60
CA CYS A 265 -25.40 -16.25 9.19
C CYS A 265 -26.47 -16.47 10.25
#